data_4ad8785b847f13d70deb4f61af98ec28
#
_entry.id   4ad8785b847f13d70deb4f61af98ec28
#
_cell.length_a   1.000
_cell.length_b   1.000
_cell.length_c   1.000
_cell.angle_alpha   90.00
_cell.angle_beta   90.00
_cell.angle_gamma   90.00
#
_symmetry.space_group_name_H-M   'P 1'
#
loop_
_entity.id
_entity.type
_entity.pdbx_description
1 polymer ?
#
loop_
_entity_poly.entity_id
_entity_poly.type
_entity_poly.pdbx_seq_one_letter_code
_entity_poly.pdbx_strand_id
1 'polypeptide(L)'
;MFSWALSDQGDIWEELLTDNAGQYVELQSGRLFNQNMVTSVLTPYKQTGFAPYGTDMWTEYWFPYHGTEGAADVTLKGVVNLKGTESGTEIVVSPLRRESVVLQVYDKSGREIAERRTDWSPGKPFRMEV
;
A
#
# COMPACT_ATOMS: atom_id res chain seq x y z
N MET A 1 -1.07 -2.19 -7.94
CA MET A 1 -1.89 -3.30 -7.42
C MET A 1 -2.87 -3.72 -8.51
N PHE A 2 -2.94 -4.99 -8.82
CA PHE A 2 -3.91 -5.52 -9.77
C PHE A 2 -5.04 -6.17 -8.97
N SER A 3 -6.27 -5.84 -9.30
CA SER A 3 -7.44 -6.47 -8.69
C SER A 3 -8.22 -7.20 -9.77
N TRP A 4 -8.22 -8.50 -9.72
CA TRP A 4 -8.91 -9.34 -10.70
C TRP A 4 -10.38 -9.52 -10.37
N ALA A 5 -10.74 -9.40 -9.10
CA ALA A 5 -12.11 -9.48 -8.62
C ALA A 5 -13.09 -8.43 -9.20
N LEU A 6 -12.56 -7.45 -9.94
CA LEU A 6 -13.37 -6.44 -10.63
C LEU A 6 -13.70 -6.82 -12.09
N SER A 7 -13.34 -8.01 -12.54
CA SER A 7 -13.66 -8.54 -13.87
C SER A 7 -14.58 -9.75 -13.78
N ASP A 8 -15.36 -10.00 -14.81
CA ASP A 8 -16.23 -11.19 -14.89
C ASP A 8 -15.45 -12.50 -14.64
N GLN A 9 -14.22 -12.56 -15.11
CA GLN A 9 -13.35 -13.73 -14.91
C GLN A 9 -12.85 -13.80 -13.46
N GLY A 10 -12.55 -12.67 -12.84
CA GLY A 10 -12.17 -12.62 -11.43
C GLY A 10 -13.29 -13.06 -10.51
N ASP A 11 -14.52 -12.72 -10.84
CA ASP A 11 -15.72 -13.10 -10.11
C ASP A 11 -15.92 -14.63 -10.13
N ILE A 12 -15.74 -15.27 -11.30
CA ILE A 12 -15.77 -16.72 -11.43
C ILE A 12 -14.69 -17.40 -10.58
N TRP A 13 -13.48 -16.87 -10.58
CA TRP A 13 -12.38 -17.39 -9.77
C TRP A 13 -12.60 -17.19 -8.29
N GLU A 14 -13.17 -16.07 -7.90
CA GLU A 14 -13.55 -15.82 -6.52
C GLU A 14 -14.53 -16.88 -6.03
N GLU A 15 -15.59 -17.15 -6.79
CA GLU A 15 -16.58 -18.17 -6.45
C GLU A 15 -15.96 -19.58 -6.35
N LEU A 16 -15.10 -19.95 -7.29
CA LEU A 16 -14.45 -21.26 -7.32
C LEU A 16 -13.43 -21.48 -6.19
N LEU A 17 -12.77 -20.45 -5.75
CA LEU A 17 -11.67 -20.56 -4.77
C LEU A 17 -12.08 -20.17 -3.36
N THR A 18 -13.21 -19.49 -3.20
CA THR A 18 -13.77 -19.13 -1.89
C THR A 18 -14.42 -20.35 -1.25
N ASP A 19 -14.09 -20.60 0.01
CA ASP A 19 -14.70 -21.64 0.83
C ASP A 19 -15.42 -21.04 2.04
N ASN A 20 -15.76 -21.89 3.02
CA ASN A 20 -16.46 -21.47 4.25
C ASN A 20 -15.57 -20.65 5.22
N ALA A 21 -14.29 -20.50 4.95
CA ALA A 21 -13.34 -19.75 5.78
C ALA A 21 -13.28 -18.26 5.41
N GLY A 22 -13.91 -17.86 4.33
CA GLY A 22 -13.96 -16.48 3.84
C GLY A 22 -13.50 -16.34 2.39
N GLN A 23 -13.54 -15.13 1.90
CA GLN A 23 -13.14 -14.81 0.53
C GLN A 23 -11.68 -15.13 0.27
N TYR A 24 -11.40 -15.80 -0.85
CA TYR A 24 -10.03 -16.08 -1.28
C TYR A 24 -9.28 -14.79 -1.60
N VAL A 25 -8.09 -14.66 -1.05
CA VAL A 25 -7.17 -13.56 -1.34
C VAL A 25 -5.78 -14.14 -1.57
N GLU A 26 -5.18 -13.80 -2.68
CA GLU A 26 -3.82 -14.19 -3.02
C GLU A 26 -2.89 -12.98 -3.03
N LEU A 27 -1.79 -13.10 -2.31
CA LEU A 27 -0.72 -12.10 -2.29
C LEU A 27 0.46 -12.67 -3.05
N GLN A 28 0.83 -11.99 -4.12
CA GLN A 28 1.97 -12.39 -4.95
C GLN A 28 3.06 -11.34 -4.88
N SER A 29 4.28 -11.81 -4.72
CA SER A 29 5.46 -10.99 -4.76
C SER A 29 6.48 -11.54 -5.75
N GLY A 30 7.33 -10.70 -6.26
CA GLY A 30 8.36 -11.11 -7.18
C GLY A 30 8.87 -9.99 -8.07
N ARG A 31 9.84 -10.34 -8.87
CA ARG A 31 10.54 -9.42 -9.76
C ARG A 31 9.69 -8.94 -10.94
N LEU A 32 8.73 -9.74 -11.36
CA LEU A 32 7.91 -9.48 -12.54
C LEU A 32 6.45 -9.19 -12.14
N PHE A 33 5.80 -8.34 -12.92
CA PHE A 33 4.42 -7.91 -12.67
C PHE A 33 3.35 -8.95 -13.03
N ASN A 34 3.73 -10.04 -13.68
CA ASN A 34 2.77 -11.06 -14.11
C ASN A 34 3.41 -12.44 -14.21
N GLN A 35 2.57 -13.47 -14.27
CA GLN A 35 2.95 -14.87 -14.38
C GLN A 35 2.78 -15.42 -15.81
N ASN A 36 2.70 -14.57 -16.80
CA ASN A 36 2.43 -15.03 -18.17
C ASN A 36 3.53 -15.90 -18.76
N MET A 37 3.10 -16.85 -19.59
CA MET A 37 4.01 -17.67 -20.34
C MET A 37 4.84 -16.85 -21.32
N VAL A 38 6.05 -17.32 -21.61
CA VAL A 38 6.99 -16.69 -22.55
C VAL A 38 6.35 -16.37 -23.91
N THR A 39 5.40 -17.21 -24.34
CA THR A 39 4.68 -17.08 -25.61
C THR A 39 3.48 -16.14 -25.55
N SER A 40 3.14 -15.58 -24.39
CA SER A 40 2.00 -14.68 -24.31
C SER A 40 2.25 -13.39 -25.09
N VAL A 41 1.35 -13.11 -26.02
CA VAL A 41 1.36 -11.88 -26.83
C VAL A 41 0.47 -10.79 -26.25
N LEU A 42 -0.30 -11.10 -25.20
CA LEU A 42 -1.30 -10.21 -24.62
C LEU A 42 -0.75 -9.30 -23.53
N THR A 43 0.48 -9.53 -23.07
CA THR A 43 1.10 -8.70 -22.06
C THR A 43 2.36 -8.02 -22.55
N PRO A 44 2.59 -6.76 -22.19
CA PRO A 44 3.82 -6.05 -22.54
C PRO A 44 5.02 -6.51 -21.73
N TYR A 45 4.81 -7.32 -20.68
CA TYR A 45 5.84 -7.75 -19.74
C TYR A 45 6.35 -9.14 -20.11
N LYS A 46 7.65 -9.25 -20.28
CA LYS A 46 8.31 -10.52 -20.60
C LYS A 46 8.87 -11.16 -19.35
N GLN A 47 8.89 -12.48 -19.34
CA GLN A 47 9.59 -13.23 -18.30
C GLN A 47 11.10 -12.95 -18.38
N THR A 48 11.74 -12.88 -17.25
CA THR A 48 13.20 -12.78 -17.13
C THR A 48 13.70 -14.06 -16.49
N GLY A 49 14.58 -14.75 -17.17
CA GLY A 49 15.27 -15.91 -16.61
C GLY A 49 16.42 -15.52 -15.72
N PHE A 50 16.90 -16.47 -14.92
CA PHE A 50 18.16 -16.36 -14.19
C PHE A 50 19.27 -16.96 -15.05
N ALA A 51 20.40 -16.24 -15.18
CA ALA A 51 21.61 -16.82 -15.74
C ALA A 51 22.16 -17.92 -14.79
N PRO A 52 22.90 -18.91 -15.30
CA PRO A 52 23.60 -19.85 -14.44
C PRO A 52 24.40 -19.11 -13.38
N TYR A 53 24.30 -19.57 -12.11
CA TYR A 53 24.94 -18.94 -10.95
C TYR A 53 24.45 -17.50 -10.65
N GLY A 54 23.42 -17.01 -11.34
CA GLY A 54 22.80 -15.73 -11.04
C GLY A 54 21.99 -15.82 -9.75
N THR A 55 22.03 -14.75 -8.96
CA THR A 55 21.21 -14.58 -7.74
C THR A 55 20.47 -13.26 -7.84
N ASP A 56 19.23 -13.25 -7.39
CA ASP A 56 18.44 -12.05 -7.20
C ASP A 56 17.94 -11.97 -5.76
N MET A 57 17.86 -10.78 -5.22
CA MET A 57 17.41 -10.56 -3.85
C MET A 57 16.62 -9.27 -3.76
N TRP A 58 15.46 -9.32 -3.12
CA TRP A 58 14.64 -8.14 -2.84
C TRP A 58 14.01 -8.29 -1.46
N THR A 59 13.56 -7.19 -0.90
CA THR A 59 12.87 -7.14 0.38
C THR A 59 11.50 -6.52 0.18
N GLU A 60 10.48 -7.15 0.71
CA GLU A 60 9.13 -6.66 0.73
C GLU A 60 8.62 -6.52 2.16
N TYR A 61 7.73 -5.56 2.38
CA TYR A 61 7.11 -5.34 3.67
C TYR A 61 5.61 -5.42 3.51
N TRP A 62 4.98 -6.33 4.22
CA TRP A 62 3.55 -6.56 4.22
C TRP A 62 2.97 -6.14 5.56
N PHE A 63 1.98 -5.28 5.54
CA PHE A 63 1.33 -4.82 6.75
C PHE A 63 -0.10 -4.36 6.49
N PRO A 64 -1.05 -4.60 7.43
CA PRO A 64 -2.37 -4.02 7.37
C PRO A 64 -2.33 -2.56 7.78
N TYR A 65 -3.19 -1.75 7.18
CA TYR A 65 -3.45 -0.39 7.63
C TYR A 65 -4.96 -0.08 7.53
N HIS A 66 -5.43 0.90 8.27
CA HIS A 66 -6.84 1.27 8.26
C HIS A 66 -7.06 2.74 8.65
N GLY A 67 -8.27 3.24 8.38
CA GLY A 67 -8.73 4.55 8.85
C GLY A 67 -8.19 5.76 8.09
N THR A 68 -7.36 5.57 7.06
CA THR A 68 -6.85 6.66 6.22
C THR A 68 -7.73 6.93 4.99
N GLU A 69 -8.60 5.96 4.60
CA GLU A 69 -9.47 6.03 3.41
C GLU A 69 -8.69 6.30 2.12
N GLY A 70 -7.47 5.81 2.05
CA GLY A 70 -6.54 5.97 0.94
C GLY A 70 -5.10 6.04 1.44
N ALA A 71 -4.17 6.16 0.51
CA ALA A 71 -2.75 6.31 0.79
C ALA A 71 -2.14 7.31 -0.20
N ALA A 72 -1.72 8.46 0.31
CA ALA A 72 -0.92 9.42 -0.45
C ALA A 72 0.56 9.02 -0.44
N ASP A 73 1.04 8.49 0.68
CA ASP A 73 2.39 7.95 0.82
C ASP A 73 2.44 6.80 1.84
N VAL A 74 3.44 5.93 1.67
CA VAL A 74 3.62 4.73 2.49
C VAL A 74 5.09 4.59 2.88
N THR A 75 5.34 4.48 4.17
CA THR A 75 6.67 4.25 4.73
C THR A 75 6.66 3.11 5.74
N LEU A 76 7.82 2.68 6.21
CA LEU A 76 7.92 1.71 7.32
C LEU A 76 7.44 2.24 8.68
N LYS A 77 7.10 3.51 8.77
CA LYS A 77 6.56 4.14 9.97
C LYS A 77 5.04 4.22 9.96
N GLY A 78 4.46 4.37 8.78
CA GLY A 78 3.02 4.51 8.64
C GLY A 78 2.57 4.77 7.21
N VAL A 79 1.26 4.73 7.04
CA VAL A 79 0.56 5.13 5.83
C VAL A 79 -0.06 6.49 6.09
N VAL A 80 0.17 7.44 5.21
CA VAL A 80 -0.41 8.78 5.30
C VAL A 80 -1.36 9.04 4.14
N ASN A 81 -2.48 9.68 4.42
CA ASN A 81 -3.36 10.24 3.42
C ASN A 81 -3.66 11.71 3.72
N LEU A 82 -3.89 12.47 2.67
CA LEU A 82 -4.23 13.89 2.72
C LEU A 82 -5.63 14.07 2.12
N LYS A 83 -6.52 14.73 2.84
CA LYS A 83 -7.89 15.00 2.40
C LYS A 83 -8.15 16.49 2.46
N GLY A 84 -8.64 17.05 1.36
CA GLY A 84 -9.17 18.41 1.37
C GLY A 84 -10.43 18.50 2.21
N THR A 85 -10.52 19.53 3.06
CA THR A 85 -11.70 19.89 3.83
C THR A 85 -12.15 21.29 3.43
N GLU A 86 -13.29 21.75 3.93
CA GLU A 86 -13.77 23.12 3.69
C GLU A 86 -12.83 24.16 4.31
N SER A 87 -12.14 23.81 5.38
CA SER A 87 -11.26 24.69 6.17
C SER A 87 -9.77 24.53 5.85
N GLY A 88 -9.37 23.46 5.15
CA GLY A 88 -7.95 23.21 4.90
C GLY A 88 -7.64 21.80 4.40
N THR A 89 -6.70 21.15 5.03
CA THR A 89 -6.29 19.78 4.72
C THR A 89 -6.26 18.93 5.98
N GLU A 90 -7.02 17.84 5.98
CA GLU A 90 -6.90 16.81 7.00
C GLU A 90 -5.74 15.86 6.65
N ILE A 91 -4.80 15.71 7.55
CA ILE A 91 -3.71 14.73 7.50
C ILE A 91 -4.12 13.53 8.35
N VAL A 92 -4.22 12.36 7.73
CA VAL A 92 -4.56 11.11 8.42
C VAL A 92 -3.37 10.16 8.32
N VAL A 93 -2.93 9.63 9.45
CA VAL A 93 -1.83 8.67 9.51
C VAL A 93 -2.30 7.39 10.18
N SER A 94 -2.04 6.25 9.54
CA SER A 94 -2.15 4.92 10.15
C SER A 94 -0.76 4.45 10.57
N PRO A 95 -0.39 4.56 11.86
CA PRO A 95 0.94 4.18 12.33
C PRO A 95 1.16 2.68 12.25
N LEU A 96 2.37 2.25 11.88
CA LEU A 96 2.81 0.86 11.86
C LEU A 96 3.68 0.50 13.06
N ARG A 97 4.11 1.49 13.81
CA ARG A 97 4.99 1.31 14.98
C ARG A 97 4.47 2.11 16.17
N ARG A 98 4.84 1.64 17.36
CA ARG A 98 4.62 2.40 18.59
C ARG A 98 5.84 3.25 18.83
N GLU A 99 5.70 4.57 18.71
CA GLU A 99 6.76 5.53 18.93
C GLU A 99 6.21 6.93 19.25
N SER A 100 6.97 7.72 20.02
CA SER A 100 6.70 9.14 20.19
C SER A 100 7.30 9.88 19.00
N VAL A 101 6.50 10.70 18.33
CA VAL A 101 6.89 11.39 17.10
C VAL A 101 6.62 12.89 17.21
N VAL A 102 7.38 13.62 16.41
CA VAL A 102 7.09 15.01 16.06
C VAL A 102 6.70 15.03 14.59
N LEU A 103 5.44 15.36 14.31
CA LEU A 103 4.94 15.56 12.95
C LEU A 103 5.10 17.03 12.61
N GLN A 104 5.82 17.34 11.56
CA GLN A 104 6.00 18.68 11.02
C GLN A 104 5.40 18.74 9.61
N VAL A 105 4.66 19.80 9.35
CA VAL A 105 4.00 20.04 8.07
C VAL A 105 4.56 21.30 7.45
N TYR A 106 4.94 21.20 6.20
CA TYR A 106 5.53 22.28 5.42
C TYR A 106 4.65 22.61 4.22
N ASP A 107 4.56 23.88 3.90
CA ASP A 107 3.94 24.31 2.63
C ASP A 107 4.89 24.08 1.43
N LYS A 108 4.39 24.35 0.23
CA LYS A 108 5.16 24.18 -1.02
C LYS A 108 6.42 25.07 -1.09
N SER A 109 6.50 26.12 -0.28
CA SER A 109 7.68 26.98 -0.19
C SER A 109 8.73 26.48 0.81
N GLY A 110 8.42 25.41 1.53
CA GLY A 110 9.27 24.86 2.58
C GLY A 110 9.11 25.56 3.95
N ARG A 111 8.09 26.40 4.11
CA ARG A 111 7.79 27.03 5.41
C ARG A 111 6.98 26.07 6.26
N GLU A 112 7.40 25.87 7.50
CA GLU A 112 6.63 25.10 8.47
C GLU A 112 5.30 25.82 8.78
N ILE A 113 4.19 25.07 8.63
CA ILE A 113 2.84 25.56 8.88
C ILE A 113 2.19 24.92 10.11
N ALA A 114 2.68 23.74 10.52
CA ALA A 114 2.21 23.09 11.74
C ALA A 114 3.26 22.11 12.30
N GLU A 115 3.29 22.00 13.63
CA GLU A 115 4.01 20.96 14.37
C GLU A 115 3.08 20.30 15.38
N ARG A 116 3.16 18.97 15.51
CA ARG A 116 2.42 18.21 16.51
C ARG A 116 3.28 17.09 17.09
N ARG A 117 3.39 17.08 18.43
CA ARG A 117 3.96 15.94 19.16
C ARG A 117 2.86 14.98 19.57
N THR A 118 3.05 13.70 19.33
CA THR A 118 2.06 12.68 19.64
C THR A 118 2.71 11.31 19.79
N ASP A 119 2.01 10.40 20.46
CA ASP A 119 2.38 9.01 20.56
C ASP A 119 1.60 8.18 19.55
N TRP A 120 2.32 7.55 18.64
CA TRP A 120 1.75 6.65 17.66
C TRP A 120 1.60 5.24 18.21
N SER A 121 0.55 4.55 17.78
CA SER A 121 0.33 3.15 18.09
C SER A 121 -0.37 2.47 16.90
N PRO A 122 0.07 1.28 16.48
CA PRO A 122 -0.64 0.50 15.46
C PRO A 122 -2.10 0.31 15.85
N GLY A 123 -2.97 0.36 14.86
CA GLY A 123 -4.40 0.24 15.07
C GLY A 123 -5.11 1.50 15.60
N LYS A 124 -4.39 2.62 15.79
CA LYS A 124 -4.96 3.91 16.21
C LYS A 124 -4.58 5.00 15.21
N PRO A 125 -5.41 5.27 14.20
CA PRO A 125 -5.15 6.35 13.27
C PRO A 125 -5.04 7.70 13.97
N PHE A 126 -4.02 8.45 13.60
CA PHE A 126 -3.83 9.84 14.03
C PHE A 126 -4.44 10.78 12.98
N ARG A 127 -5.05 11.88 13.43
CA ARG A 127 -5.64 12.91 12.56
C ARG A 127 -5.24 14.29 13.02
N MET A 128 -4.98 15.17 12.08
CA MET A 128 -4.84 16.60 12.32
C MET A 128 -5.29 17.40 11.11
N GLU A 129 -5.76 18.61 11.33
CA GLU A 129 -6.14 19.57 10.29
C GLU A 129 -5.13 20.73 10.26
N VAL A 130 -4.81 21.18 9.04
CA VAL A 130 -3.89 22.30 8.77
C VAL A 130 -4.45 23.20 7.68
#